data_45d83622cb6582b3b135530756511469
#
_entry.id   45d83622cb6582b3b135530756511469
#
_cell.length_a   1.000
_cell.length_b   1.000
_cell.length_c   1.000
_cell.angle_alpha   90.00
_cell.angle_beta   90.00
_cell.angle_gamma   90.00
#
_symmetry.space_group_name_H-M   'P 1'
#
loop_
_entity.id
_entity.type
_entity.pdbx_description
1 polymer ?
#
loop_
_entity_poly.entity_id
_entity_poly.type
_entity_poly.pdbx_seq_one_letter_code
_entity_poly.pdbx_strand_id
1 'polypeptide(L)'
;MINVCIADNQPVVIQGLKCFFKDHSNISISDSIFHLKDIDNSLKLKIANILLIDIELEGLHSMTSLKRIIRENPKTKLLIYTCASEKLFGTTSLKMGAAGFISKNESLENIEKALLTIAEGRTFFNDSTHKSIISSARVNKNEQLYRKLSSRETE
;
A
#
# COMPACT_ATOMS: atom_id res chain seq x y z
N MET A 1 14.32 -14.36 0.23
CA MET A 1 12.98 -14.73 -0.28
C MET A 1 11.95 -13.73 0.25
N ILE A 2 11.25 -13.04 -0.62
CA ILE A 2 10.20 -12.08 -0.27
C ILE A 2 8.87 -12.84 -0.23
N ASN A 3 8.25 -12.94 0.95
CA ASN A 3 6.96 -13.59 1.12
C ASN A 3 5.84 -12.58 0.92
N VAL A 4 4.97 -12.84 -0.05
CA VAL A 4 3.84 -11.98 -0.41
C VAL A 4 2.54 -12.69 -0.09
N CYS A 5 1.68 -12.04 0.69
CA CYS A 5 0.29 -12.41 0.89
C CYS A 5 -0.59 -11.57 -0.02
N ILE A 6 -1.56 -12.18 -0.69
CA ILE A 6 -2.49 -11.49 -1.59
C ILE A 6 -3.88 -11.42 -0.95
N ALA A 7 -4.44 -10.23 -0.86
CA ALA A 7 -5.83 -10.01 -0.43
C ALA A 7 -6.64 -9.43 -1.60
N ASP A 8 -7.40 -10.28 -2.26
CA ASP A 8 -8.19 -9.97 -3.45
C ASP A 8 -9.36 -10.96 -3.58
N ASN A 9 -10.51 -10.49 -4.00
CA ASN A 9 -11.69 -11.33 -4.23
C ASN A 9 -11.80 -11.87 -5.66
N GLN A 10 -10.82 -11.60 -6.52
CA GLN A 10 -10.79 -12.08 -7.90
C GLN A 10 -9.86 -13.30 -8.07
N PRO A 11 -10.39 -14.52 -8.16
CA PRO A 11 -9.56 -15.73 -8.26
C PRO A 11 -8.58 -15.74 -9.44
N VAL A 12 -8.97 -15.16 -10.57
CA VAL A 12 -8.12 -15.07 -11.79
C VAL A 12 -6.86 -14.23 -11.52
N VAL A 13 -6.99 -13.12 -10.80
CA VAL A 13 -5.86 -12.26 -10.42
C VAL A 13 -4.88 -13.03 -9.54
N ILE A 14 -5.39 -13.70 -8.53
CA ILE A 14 -4.58 -14.50 -7.60
C ILE A 14 -3.85 -15.62 -8.35
N GLN A 15 -4.55 -16.37 -9.19
CA GLN A 15 -3.95 -17.46 -9.96
C GLN A 15 -2.92 -16.95 -10.97
N GLY A 16 -3.18 -15.83 -11.62
CA GLY A 16 -2.21 -15.19 -12.53
C GLY A 16 -0.91 -14.82 -11.83
N LEU A 17 -0.99 -14.19 -10.66
CA LEU A 17 0.18 -13.84 -9.86
C LEU A 17 0.91 -15.08 -9.33
N LYS A 18 0.19 -16.07 -8.84
CA LYS A 18 0.79 -17.33 -8.39
C LYS A 18 1.52 -18.05 -9.52
N CYS A 19 0.96 -18.06 -10.72
CA CYS A 19 1.58 -18.67 -11.89
C CYS A 19 2.86 -17.92 -12.31
N PHE A 20 2.79 -16.59 -12.36
CA PHE A 20 3.94 -15.75 -12.74
C PHE A 20 5.12 -15.90 -11.78
N PHE A 21 4.83 -15.92 -10.47
CA PHE A 21 5.88 -16.01 -9.45
C PHE A 21 6.24 -17.44 -9.03
N LYS A 22 5.66 -18.47 -9.66
CA LYS A 22 5.85 -19.88 -9.25
C LYS A 22 7.32 -20.29 -9.15
N ASP A 23 8.10 -19.93 -10.17
CA ASP A 23 9.53 -20.31 -10.29
C ASP A 23 10.46 -19.09 -10.05
N HIS A 24 9.94 -18.02 -9.43
CA HIS A 24 10.73 -16.84 -9.16
C HIS A 24 11.70 -17.08 -8.01
N SER A 25 12.98 -16.71 -8.20
CA SER A 25 14.06 -17.00 -7.23
C SER A 25 13.93 -16.23 -5.92
N ASN A 26 13.33 -15.03 -5.96
CA ASN A 26 13.34 -14.09 -4.83
C ASN A 26 11.95 -13.76 -4.27
N ILE A 27 10.87 -14.11 -4.96
CA ILE A 27 9.49 -13.79 -4.57
C ILE A 27 8.68 -15.08 -4.47
N SER A 28 7.94 -15.21 -3.37
CA SER A 28 7.03 -16.32 -3.13
C SER A 28 5.66 -15.81 -2.69
N ILE A 29 4.61 -16.30 -3.33
CA ILE A 29 3.24 -16.04 -2.91
C ILE A 29 2.87 -17.05 -1.83
N SER A 30 2.80 -16.60 -0.59
CA SER A 30 2.61 -17.46 0.58
C SER A 30 1.15 -17.81 0.85
N ASP A 31 0.22 -16.89 0.59
CA ASP A 31 -1.20 -17.07 0.85
C ASP A 31 -2.09 -16.14 0.03
N SER A 32 -3.38 -16.43 0.05
CA SER A 32 -4.43 -15.58 -0.52
C SER A 32 -5.61 -15.44 0.44
N ILE A 33 -6.09 -14.21 0.58
CA ILE A 33 -7.19 -13.81 1.45
C ILE A 33 -8.30 -13.23 0.55
N PHE A 34 -9.54 -13.68 0.71
CA PHE A 34 -10.67 -13.31 -0.14
C PHE A 34 -11.63 -12.32 0.52
N HIS A 35 -11.52 -12.12 1.83
CA HIS A 35 -12.40 -11.24 2.59
C HIS A 35 -11.63 -10.55 3.71
N LEU A 36 -11.96 -9.29 4.01
CA LEU A 36 -11.31 -8.51 5.06
C LEU A 36 -11.29 -9.21 6.43
N LYS A 37 -12.37 -9.90 6.81
CA LYS A 37 -12.48 -10.62 8.09
C LYS A 37 -11.40 -11.68 8.28
N ASP A 38 -10.86 -12.22 7.19
CA ASP A 38 -9.87 -13.30 7.23
C ASP A 38 -8.45 -12.76 7.45
N ILE A 39 -8.24 -11.46 7.29
CA ILE A 39 -6.93 -10.82 7.52
C ILE A 39 -6.49 -10.99 8.97
N ASP A 40 -7.37 -10.73 9.92
CA ASP A 40 -7.04 -10.77 11.36
C ASP A 40 -6.67 -12.18 11.84
N ASN A 41 -7.19 -13.21 11.17
CA ASN A 41 -6.95 -14.61 11.49
C ASN A 41 -5.84 -15.27 10.65
N SER A 42 -5.27 -14.54 9.68
CA SER A 42 -4.23 -15.09 8.80
C SER A 42 -2.89 -15.20 9.52
N LEU A 43 -2.49 -16.43 9.85
CA LEU A 43 -1.15 -16.70 10.38
C LEU A 43 -0.06 -16.40 9.35
N LYS A 44 -0.35 -16.59 8.08
CA LYS A 44 0.60 -16.36 6.97
C LYS A 44 0.81 -14.88 6.71
N LEU A 45 -0.18 -14.01 6.98
CA LEU A 45 0.00 -12.57 6.93
C LEU A 45 1.07 -12.12 7.94
N LYS A 46 1.11 -12.72 9.13
CA LYS A 46 2.08 -12.36 10.18
C LYS A 46 3.54 -12.62 9.80
N ILE A 47 3.78 -13.50 8.83
CA ILE A 47 5.11 -13.81 8.30
C ILE A 47 5.36 -13.23 6.91
N ALA A 48 4.36 -12.59 6.30
CA ALA A 48 4.52 -11.94 5.01
C ALA A 48 5.38 -10.67 5.12
N ASN A 49 6.26 -10.48 4.15
CA ASN A 49 6.99 -9.21 4.02
C ASN A 49 6.11 -8.12 3.41
N ILE A 50 5.24 -8.51 2.47
CA ILE A 50 4.35 -7.60 1.75
C ILE A 50 2.94 -8.18 1.71
N LEU A 51 1.94 -7.34 2.01
CA LEU A 51 0.54 -7.59 1.73
C LEU A 51 0.16 -6.83 0.46
N LEU A 52 -0.13 -7.57 -0.60
CA LEU A 52 -0.70 -7.05 -1.84
C LEU A 52 -2.22 -7.04 -1.70
N ILE A 53 -2.84 -5.87 -1.62
CA ILE A 53 -4.26 -5.75 -1.30
C ILE A 53 -5.05 -4.91 -2.30
N ASP A 54 -6.20 -5.42 -2.74
CA ASP A 54 -7.17 -4.63 -3.47
C ASP A 54 -8.02 -3.80 -2.50
N ILE A 55 -8.18 -2.50 -2.76
CA ILE A 55 -9.09 -1.64 -1.98
C ILE A 55 -10.57 -1.98 -2.18
N GLU A 56 -10.90 -2.75 -3.21
CA GLU A 56 -12.24 -3.30 -3.47
C GLU A 56 -12.44 -4.70 -2.84
N LEU A 57 -11.54 -5.13 -1.97
CA LEU A 57 -11.67 -6.38 -1.23
C LEU A 57 -13.01 -6.43 -0.46
N GLU A 58 -13.69 -7.55 -0.54
CA GLU A 58 -14.96 -7.75 0.16
C GLU A 58 -14.82 -7.50 1.67
N GLY A 59 -15.67 -6.65 2.20
CA GLY A 59 -15.62 -6.20 3.59
C GLY A 59 -14.75 -4.96 3.84
N LEU A 60 -13.96 -4.53 2.87
CA LEU A 60 -13.16 -3.31 2.97
C LEU A 60 -13.95 -2.10 2.48
N HIS A 61 -14.57 -1.37 3.40
CA HIS A 61 -15.46 -0.25 3.06
C HIS A 61 -14.86 1.13 3.35
N SER A 62 -13.66 1.19 3.91
CA SER A 62 -13.03 2.47 4.24
C SER A 62 -11.50 2.39 4.27
N MET A 63 -10.87 3.53 3.99
CA MET A 63 -9.42 3.69 4.14
C MET A 63 -8.95 3.55 5.60
N THR A 64 -9.84 3.76 6.57
CA THR A 64 -9.56 3.54 8.00
C THR A 64 -9.24 2.06 8.28
N SER A 65 -9.89 1.13 7.59
CA SER A 65 -9.60 -0.29 7.73
C SER A 65 -8.18 -0.63 7.25
N LEU A 66 -7.71 -0.01 6.16
CA LEU A 66 -6.32 -0.16 5.70
C LEU A 66 -5.32 0.38 6.73
N LYS A 67 -5.61 1.54 7.31
CA LYS A 67 -4.77 2.14 8.36
C LYS A 67 -4.67 1.21 9.58
N ARG A 68 -5.77 0.56 9.97
CA ARG A 68 -5.78 -0.46 11.03
C ARG A 68 -4.88 -1.64 10.68
N ILE A 69 -5.00 -2.18 9.46
CA ILE A 69 -4.17 -3.30 8.99
C ILE A 69 -2.69 -2.96 9.08
N ILE A 70 -2.28 -1.77 8.61
CA ILE A 70 -0.89 -1.31 8.67
C ILE A 70 -0.40 -1.25 10.11
N ARG A 71 -1.19 -0.66 11.00
CA ARG A 71 -0.84 -0.51 12.43
C ARG A 71 -0.70 -1.86 13.14
N GLU A 72 -1.56 -2.80 12.85
CA GLU A 72 -1.58 -4.12 13.49
C GLU A 72 -0.56 -5.10 12.91
N ASN A 73 0.00 -4.80 11.74
CA ASN A 73 1.01 -5.61 11.07
C ASN A 73 2.27 -4.77 10.72
N PRO A 74 2.99 -4.25 11.72
CA PRO A 74 4.05 -3.27 11.50
C PRO A 74 5.27 -3.82 10.73
N LYS A 75 5.44 -5.13 10.68
CA LYS A 75 6.51 -5.79 9.91
C LYS A 75 6.14 -6.07 8.47
N THR A 76 4.85 -5.98 8.12
CA THR A 76 4.35 -6.25 6.78
C THR A 76 4.12 -4.93 6.04
N LYS A 77 4.74 -4.76 4.88
CA LYS A 77 4.51 -3.60 4.02
C LYS A 77 3.25 -3.79 3.21
N LEU A 78 2.45 -2.73 3.07
CA LEU A 78 1.20 -2.78 2.32
C LEU A 78 1.38 -2.18 0.94
N LEU A 79 1.15 -2.98 -0.11
CA LEU A 79 1.09 -2.55 -1.51
C LEU A 79 -0.36 -2.63 -1.98
N ILE A 80 -0.92 -1.49 -2.35
CA ILE A 80 -2.27 -1.43 -2.94
C ILE A 80 -2.18 -1.85 -4.41
N TYR A 81 -2.99 -2.83 -4.78
CA TYR A 81 -3.08 -3.39 -6.14
C TYR A 81 -4.55 -3.41 -6.58
N THR A 82 -4.94 -2.44 -7.39
CA THR A 82 -6.36 -2.18 -7.66
C THR A 82 -6.60 -1.60 -9.05
N CYS A 83 -7.83 -1.73 -9.54
CA CYS A 83 -8.30 -1.02 -10.73
C CYS A 83 -8.62 0.46 -10.47
N ALA A 84 -8.73 0.88 -9.21
CA ALA A 84 -8.98 2.26 -8.84
C ALA A 84 -7.79 3.18 -9.19
N SER A 85 -8.09 4.47 -9.39
CA SER A 85 -7.10 5.45 -9.82
C SER A 85 -6.14 5.85 -8.70
N GLU A 86 -4.83 5.77 -8.94
CA GLU A 86 -3.81 6.31 -8.05
C GLU A 86 -3.95 7.84 -7.88
N LYS A 87 -4.40 8.54 -8.90
CA LYS A 87 -4.67 9.98 -8.82
C LYS A 87 -5.67 10.32 -7.71
N LEU A 88 -6.66 9.46 -7.47
CA LEU A 88 -7.68 9.66 -6.44
C LEU A 88 -7.24 9.16 -5.06
N PHE A 89 -6.56 8.03 -4.99
CA PHE A 89 -6.28 7.32 -3.75
C PHE A 89 -4.81 7.30 -3.35
N GLY A 90 -3.87 7.58 -4.25
CA GLY A 90 -2.44 7.45 -4.02
C GLY A 90 -1.93 8.30 -2.87
N THR A 91 -2.27 9.59 -2.86
CA THR A 91 -1.82 10.53 -1.80
C THR A 91 -2.34 10.12 -0.42
N THR A 92 -3.62 9.75 -0.32
CA THR A 92 -4.21 9.27 0.94
C THR A 92 -3.54 7.98 1.40
N SER A 93 -3.29 7.06 0.48
CA SER A 93 -2.62 5.78 0.75
C SER A 93 -1.21 5.99 1.29
N LEU A 94 -0.43 6.86 0.66
CA LEU A 94 0.93 7.17 1.11
C LEU A 94 0.93 7.85 2.50
N LYS A 95 0.05 8.82 2.74
CA LYS A 95 -0.10 9.48 4.05
C LYS A 95 -0.50 8.52 5.16
N MET A 96 -1.26 7.50 4.83
CA MET A 96 -1.73 6.47 5.75
C MET A 96 -0.62 5.47 6.12
N GLY A 97 0.47 5.41 5.35
CA GLY A 97 1.60 4.53 5.58
C GLY A 97 1.68 3.32 4.64
N ALA A 98 0.88 3.29 3.56
CA ALA A 98 1.07 2.29 2.52
C ALA A 98 2.47 2.45 1.88
N ALA A 99 3.10 1.33 1.54
CA ALA A 99 4.41 1.32 0.91
C ALA A 99 4.34 1.54 -0.60
N GLY A 100 3.18 1.29 -1.22
CA GLY A 100 3.03 1.51 -2.65
C GLY A 100 1.59 1.44 -3.14
N PHE A 101 1.43 1.84 -4.39
CA PHE A 101 0.18 1.78 -5.14
C PHE A 101 0.49 1.37 -6.57
N ILE A 102 -0.18 0.35 -7.09
CA ILE A 102 -0.03 -0.12 -8.45
C ILE A 102 -1.38 -0.51 -9.05
N SER A 103 -1.59 -0.15 -10.31
CA SER A 103 -2.81 -0.50 -11.04
C SER A 103 -2.81 -1.97 -11.46
N LYS A 104 -3.97 -2.61 -11.44
CA LYS A 104 -4.18 -3.94 -12.04
C LYS A 104 -4.01 -3.97 -13.56
N ASN A 105 -3.94 -2.81 -14.21
CA ASN A 105 -3.65 -2.68 -15.64
C ASN A 105 -2.15 -2.67 -15.96
N GLU A 106 -1.29 -2.66 -14.94
CA GLU A 106 0.15 -2.72 -15.13
C GLU A 106 0.63 -4.13 -15.53
N SER A 107 1.79 -4.19 -16.16
CA SER A 107 2.44 -5.46 -16.50
C SER A 107 2.86 -6.24 -15.25
N LEU A 108 2.99 -7.56 -15.38
CA LEU A 108 3.48 -8.42 -14.31
C LEU A 108 4.92 -8.06 -13.90
N GLU A 109 5.75 -7.62 -14.84
CA GLU A 109 7.10 -7.13 -14.61
C GLU A 109 7.12 -5.85 -13.77
N ASN A 110 6.14 -4.96 -13.95
CA ASN A 110 5.99 -3.78 -13.10
C ASN A 110 5.54 -4.14 -11.67
N ILE A 111 4.72 -5.16 -11.51
CA ILE A 111 4.35 -5.69 -10.19
C ILE A 111 5.61 -6.26 -9.50
N GLU A 112 6.42 -7.04 -10.22
CA GLU A 112 7.68 -7.55 -9.72
C GLU A 112 8.61 -6.41 -9.26
N LYS A 113 8.77 -5.38 -10.09
CA LYS A 113 9.55 -4.18 -9.76
C LYS A 113 9.05 -3.49 -8.50
N ALA A 114 7.72 -3.36 -8.34
CA ALA A 114 7.11 -2.78 -7.14
C ALA A 114 7.45 -3.60 -5.88
N LEU A 115 7.30 -4.91 -5.95
CA LEU A 115 7.60 -5.82 -4.84
C LEU A 115 9.08 -5.75 -4.42
N LEU A 116 10.01 -5.75 -5.39
CA LEU A 116 11.44 -5.64 -5.13
C LEU A 116 11.79 -4.27 -4.52
N THR A 117 11.23 -3.19 -5.04
CA THR A 117 11.42 -1.82 -4.53
C THR A 117 10.97 -1.69 -3.08
N ILE A 118 9.80 -2.22 -2.75
CA ILE A 118 9.25 -2.18 -1.39
C ILE A 118 10.05 -3.07 -0.44
N ALA A 119 10.51 -4.23 -0.88
CA ALA A 119 11.35 -5.11 -0.08
C ALA A 119 12.69 -4.47 0.31
N GLU A 120 13.21 -3.56 -0.51
CA GLU A 120 14.40 -2.75 -0.21
C GLU A 120 14.13 -1.57 0.75
N GLY A 121 12.90 -1.41 1.24
CA GLY A 121 12.50 -0.34 2.15
C GLY A 121 12.12 0.98 1.49
N ARG A 122 12.03 1.01 0.15
CA ARG A 122 11.57 2.17 -0.62
C ARG A 122 10.06 2.12 -0.86
N THR A 123 9.47 3.24 -1.26
CA THR A 123 8.07 3.32 -1.65
C THR A 123 7.90 3.23 -3.16
N PHE A 124 6.76 2.71 -3.60
CA PHE A 124 6.40 2.58 -5.01
C PHE A 124 5.10 3.33 -5.31
N PHE A 125 5.22 4.60 -5.67
CA PHE A 125 4.12 5.46 -6.11
C PHE A 125 4.55 6.23 -7.37
N ASN A 126 3.60 6.78 -8.12
CA ASN A 126 3.94 7.65 -9.22
C ASN A 126 4.46 9.02 -8.74
N ASP A 127 5.12 9.76 -9.66
CA ASP A 127 5.74 11.06 -9.33
C ASP A 127 4.73 12.11 -8.88
N SER A 128 3.49 12.07 -9.39
CA SER A 128 2.44 13.03 -9.02
C SER A 128 1.99 12.83 -7.57
N THR A 129 1.92 11.58 -7.10
CA THR A 129 1.63 11.25 -5.71
C THR A 129 2.72 11.78 -4.78
N HIS A 130 3.98 11.58 -5.11
CA HIS A 130 5.10 12.12 -4.33
C HIS A 130 5.12 13.65 -4.28
N LYS A 131 4.90 14.33 -5.42
CA LYS A 131 4.87 15.79 -5.50
C LYS A 131 3.73 16.40 -4.68
N SER A 132 2.56 15.78 -4.66
CA SER A 132 1.41 16.29 -3.90
C SER A 132 1.63 16.26 -2.38
N ILE A 133 2.41 15.33 -1.87
CA ILE A 133 2.78 15.29 -0.44
C ILE A 133 3.81 16.37 -0.11
N ILE A 134 4.81 16.57 -0.95
CA ILE A 134 5.82 17.63 -0.75
C ILE A 134 5.15 19.00 -0.72
N SER A 135 4.21 19.28 -1.62
CA SER A 135 3.46 20.53 -1.67
C SER A 135 2.58 20.73 -0.43
N SER A 136 1.85 19.71 0.00
CA SER A 136 1.00 19.77 1.22
C SER A 136 1.83 19.94 2.50
N ALA A 137 2.99 19.31 2.60
CA ALA A 137 3.91 19.49 3.73
C ALA A 137 4.47 20.92 3.80
N ARG A 138 4.75 21.56 2.65
CA ARG A 138 5.19 22.96 2.60
C ARG A 138 4.10 23.92 3.04
N VAL A 139 2.86 23.70 2.62
CA VAL A 139 1.69 24.51 3.02
C VAL A 139 1.49 24.43 4.53
N ASN A 140 1.46 23.23 5.11
CA ASN A 140 1.30 23.04 6.55
C ASN A 140 2.43 23.69 7.37
N LYS A 141 3.67 23.67 6.88
CA LYS A 141 4.80 24.33 7.54
C LYS A 141 4.68 25.85 7.52
N ASN A 142 4.18 26.40 6.40
CA ASN A 142 3.95 27.83 6.29
C ASN A 142 2.79 28.30 7.20
N GLU A 143 1.68 27.56 7.24
CA GLU A 143 0.57 27.86 8.16
C GLU A 143 0.99 27.82 9.64
N GLN A 144 1.83 26.87 10.04
CA GLN A 144 2.37 26.81 11.40
C GLN A 144 3.29 28.00 11.70
N LEU A 145 4.07 28.44 10.73
CA LEU A 145 4.92 29.65 10.85
C LEU A 145 4.07 30.92 11.00
N TYR A 146 3.03 31.09 10.17
CA TYR A 146 2.10 32.21 10.26
C TYR A 146 1.38 32.25 11.62
N ARG A 147 0.91 31.11 12.13
CA ARG A 147 0.28 31.03 13.47
C ARG A 147 1.25 31.43 14.58
N LYS A 148 2.51 31.03 14.50
CA LYS A 148 3.55 31.41 15.48
C LYS A 148 3.91 32.89 15.43
N LEU A 149 3.91 33.49 14.26
CA LEU A 149 4.15 34.94 14.07
C LEU A 149 2.98 35.75 14.60
N SER A 150 1.74 35.39 14.25
CA SER A 150 0.50 36.05 14.70
C SER A 150 0.34 36.02 16.22
N SER A 151 0.76 34.93 16.90
CA SER A 151 0.70 34.83 18.36
C SER A 151 1.74 35.71 19.08
N ARG A 152 2.77 36.19 18.40
CA ARG A 152 3.78 37.10 18.95
C ARG A 152 3.41 38.58 18.78
N GLU A 153 2.53 38.91 17.86
CA GLU A 153 2.04 40.28 17.63
C GLU A 153 0.90 40.67 18.61
N THR A 154 0.36 39.71 19.37
CA THR A 154 -0.73 39.94 20.34
C THR A 154 -0.23 40.08 21.80
N GLU A 155 1.05 40.04 22.06
CA GLU A 155 1.71 40.36 23.33
C GLU A 155 2.34 41.78 23.26
#